data_1fb684e6ea08a893cacd5cc745aea7ca
#
_entry.id   1fb684e6ea08a893cacd5cc745aea7ca
#
_cell.length_a   1.000
_cell.length_b   1.000
_cell.length_c   1.000
_cell.angle_alpha   90.00
_cell.angle_beta   90.00
_cell.angle_gamma   90.00
#
_symmetry.space_group_name_H-M   'P 1'
#
loop_
_entity.id
_entity.type
_entity.pdbx_description
1 polymer ?
#
loop_
_entity_poly.entity_id
_entity_poly.type
_entity_poly.pdbx_seq_one_letter_code
_entity_poly.pdbx_strand_id
1 'polypeptide(L)'
;LNAASEVTGYIVQLPLPGGIDENEILEAIDPDKDADGLHPTNLGRLGLGVSGELTSPLPCTPAGIVELLRRNDVPIAGKHVTVIGRGLTVGRPLGLLLTRKGVDATVTLTHSRTPDIAAEVRRADIVVAAVGVPHLVKADWIRPGAAVVDVGVTRVGTTESGKAKLSGDVDPGVAEVAGWL
;
A
#
# COMPACT_ATOMS: atom_id res chain seq x y z
N LEU A 1 20.35 18.42 -1.71
CA LEU A 1 19.58 17.88 -2.85
C LEU A 1 18.51 18.87 -3.28
N ASN A 2 17.79 19.54 -2.34
CA ASN A 2 16.76 20.53 -2.68
C ASN A 2 17.29 21.67 -3.58
N ALA A 3 18.47 22.22 -3.27
CA ALA A 3 19.07 23.32 -4.02
C ALA A 3 19.83 22.91 -5.29
N ALA A 4 20.01 21.62 -5.53
CA ALA A 4 20.76 21.10 -6.67
C ALA A 4 19.85 21.04 -7.91
N SER A 5 20.13 21.85 -8.92
CA SER A 5 19.30 21.93 -10.15
C SER A 5 19.37 20.68 -11.01
N GLU A 6 20.45 19.91 -10.91
CA GLU A 6 20.67 18.63 -11.59
C GLU A 6 19.88 17.45 -10.97
N VAL A 7 19.35 17.64 -9.75
CA VAL A 7 18.52 16.62 -9.08
C VAL A 7 17.05 16.89 -9.35
N THR A 8 16.43 16.05 -10.16
CA THR A 8 15.01 16.15 -10.51
C THR A 8 14.07 15.58 -9.44
N GLY A 9 14.54 14.61 -8.67
CA GLY A 9 13.78 14.01 -7.58
C GLY A 9 14.64 13.03 -6.80
N TYR A 10 14.22 12.73 -5.58
CA TYR A 10 14.85 11.74 -4.71
C TYR A 10 13.87 11.16 -3.70
N ILE A 11 14.23 10.03 -3.13
CA ILE A 11 13.49 9.38 -2.05
C ILE A 11 14.33 9.35 -0.78
N VAL A 12 13.66 9.33 0.35
CA VAL A 12 14.24 8.95 1.63
C VAL A 12 13.70 7.59 2.00
N GLN A 13 14.58 6.58 1.99
CA GLN A 13 14.18 5.20 2.25
C GLN A 13 13.71 5.03 3.69
N LEU A 14 12.46 4.65 3.86
CA LEU A 14 11.88 4.29 5.16
C LEU A 14 11.94 2.76 5.42
N PRO A 15 11.99 2.32 6.70
CA PRO A 15 12.03 3.14 7.91
C PRO A 15 13.43 3.76 8.16
N LEU A 16 13.46 4.88 8.88
CA LEU A 16 14.71 5.51 9.32
C LEU A 16 15.28 4.81 10.57
N PRO A 17 16.59 4.95 10.84
CA PRO A 17 17.16 4.48 12.09
C PRO A 17 16.48 5.11 13.31
N GLY A 18 16.39 4.34 14.41
CA GLY A 18 15.72 4.81 15.61
C GLY A 18 16.25 6.15 16.15
N GLY A 19 15.35 6.98 16.65
CA GLY A 19 15.64 8.30 17.19
C GLY A 19 15.57 9.46 16.17
N ILE A 20 15.30 9.19 14.90
CA ILE A 20 15.05 10.18 13.87
C ILE A 20 13.54 10.30 13.66
N ASP A 21 13.01 11.52 13.65
CA ASP A 21 11.61 11.78 13.31
C ASP A 21 11.43 11.72 11.79
N GLU A 22 10.70 10.71 11.33
CA GLU A 22 10.44 10.51 9.91
C GLU A 22 9.65 11.68 9.31
N ASN A 23 8.75 12.30 10.09
CA ASN A 23 7.94 13.42 9.60
C ASN A 23 8.81 14.65 9.33
N GLU A 24 9.74 14.98 10.25
CA GLU A 24 10.68 16.09 10.05
C GLU A 24 11.53 15.91 8.79
N ILE A 25 11.97 14.67 8.54
CA ILE A 25 12.77 14.36 7.34
C ILE A 25 11.93 14.46 6.07
N LEU A 26 10.70 13.95 6.07
CA LEU A 26 9.80 14.04 4.93
C LEU A 26 9.40 15.49 4.62
N GLU A 27 9.16 16.30 5.64
CA GLU A 27 8.86 17.73 5.50
C GLU A 27 10.07 18.54 4.98
N ALA A 28 11.29 18.06 5.21
CA ALA A 28 12.51 18.72 4.71
C ALA A 28 12.77 18.48 3.21
N ILE A 29 12.06 17.57 2.56
CA ILE A 29 12.14 17.34 1.12
C ILE A 29 11.46 18.49 0.39
N ASP A 30 12.04 18.96 -0.72
CA ASP A 30 11.31 19.85 -1.62
C ASP A 30 10.11 19.09 -2.23
N PRO A 31 8.86 19.57 -2.05
CA PRO A 31 7.67 18.86 -2.56
C PRO A 31 7.72 18.55 -4.05
N ASP A 32 8.41 19.37 -4.84
CA ASP A 32 8.53 19.18 -6.28
C ASP A 32 9.63 18.14 -6.64
N LYS A 33 10.45 17.75 -5.65
CA LYS A 33 11.50 16.72 -5.76
C LYS A 33 11.17 15.44 -4.97
N ASP A 34 10.02 15.40 -4.32
CA ASP A 34 9.52 14.24 -3.57
C ASP A 34 9.06 13.13 -4.52
N ALA A 35 9.99 12.28 -4.93
CA ALA A 35 9.69 11.22 -5.91
C ALA A 35 8.82 10.09 -5.36
N ASP A 36 8.69 9.95 -4.03
CA ASP A 36 7.88 8.92 -3.38
C ASP A 36 6.48 9.41 -2.95
N GLY A 37 6.21 10.73 -3.14
CA GLY A 37 4.91 11.34 -2.90
C GLY A 37 4.48 11.35 -1.42
N LEU A 38 5.43 11.30 -0.47
CA LEU A 38 5.17 11.22 0.96
C LEU A 38 5.25 12.58 1.67
N HIS A 39 5.71 13.63 0.99
CA HIS A 39 5.72 14.98 1.55
C HIS A 39 4.30 15.41 1.92
N PRO A 40 4.07 16.07 3.09
CA PRO A 40 2.73 16.48 3.54
C PRO A 40 1.94 17.29 2.51
N THR A 41 2.62 18.15 1.74
CA THR A 41 1.99 18.91 0.64
C THR A 41 1.43 17.99 -0.43
N ASN A 42 2.16 16.96 -0.86
CA ASN A 42 1.73 16.03 -1.90
C ASN A 42 0.62 15.10 -1.40
N LEU A 43 0.72 14.61 -0.15
CA LEU A 43 -0.36 13.87 0.49
C LEU A 43 -1.62 14.73 0.70
N GLY A 44 -1.46 16.01 1.03
CA GLY A 44 -2.56 16.96 1.10
C GLY A 44 -3.24 17.18 -0.26
N ARG A 45 -2.45 17.33 -1.34
CA ARG A 45 -2.96 17.42 -2.71
C ARG A 45 -3.70 16.14 -3.13
N LEU A 46 -3.19 14.97 -2.79
CA LEU A 46 -3.89 13.71 -3.00
C LEU A 46 -5.22 13.67 -2.23
N GLY A 47 -5.23 14.08 -0.96
CA GLY A 47 -6.46 14.13 -0.14
C GLY A 47 -7.52 15.08 -0.69
N LEU A 48 -7.12 16.21 -1.27
CA LEU A 48 -8.01 17.17 -1.93
C LEU A 48 -8.41 16.73 -3.35
N GLY A 49 -7.62 15.86 -3.96
CA GLY A 49 -7.79 15.40 -5.34
C GLY A 49 -8.92 14.38 -5.51
N VAL A 50 -10.15 14.76 -5.18
CA VAL A 50 -11.34 13.87 -5.26
C VAL A 50 -11.65 13.43 -6.69
N SER A 51 -11.31 14.24 -7.69
CA SER A 51 -11.57 13.96 -9.12
C SER A 51 -10.54 14.67 -9.99
N GLY A 52 -10.50 14.33 -11.28
CA GLY A 52 -9.60 14.92 -12.25
C GLY A 52 -8.19 14.34 -12.22
N GLU A 53 -7.27 14.98 -12.92
CA GLU A 53 -5.87 14.57 -12.99
C GLU A 53 -5.12 14.93 -11.71
N LEU A 54 -4.26 14.04 -11.25
CA LEU A 54 -3.32 14.30 -10.15
C LEU A 54 -1.97 14.66 -10.78
N THR A 55 -1.55 15.90 -10.57
CA THR A 55 -0.31 16.44 -11.14
C THR A 55 0.87 16.42 -10.15
N SER A 56 0.60 16.17 -8.86
CA SER A 56 1.65 16.01 -7.86
C SER A 56 2.19 14.58 -7.82
N PRO A 57 3.43 14.38 -7.36
CA PRO A 57 3.93 13.06 -7.05
C PRO A 57 2.97 12.28 -6.16
N LEU A 58 2.82 10.99 -6.44
CA LEU A 58 1.94 10.08 -5.70
C LEU A 58 2.78 9.06 -4.94
N PRO A 59 2.30 8.58 -3.78
CA PRO A 59 2.94 7.47 -3.10
C PRO A 59 3.11 6.27 -4.05
N CYS A 60 4.35 5.87 -4.28
CA CYS A 60 4.72 4.94 -5.36
C CYS A 60 4.05 3.58 -5.20
N THR A 61 4.09 2.99 -4.00
CA THR A 61 3.46 1.67 -3.75
C THR A 61 1.95 1.70 -3.94
N PRO A 62 1.19 2.64 -3.37
CA PRO A 62 -0.24 2.80 -3.64
C PRO A 62 -0.58 2.99 -5.12
N ALA A 63 0.16 3.84 -5.83
CA ALA A 63 -0.04 4.04 -7.25
C ALA A 63 0.25 2.76 -8.05
N GLY A 64 1.32 2.05 -7.69
CA GLY A 64 1.70 0.76 -8.27
C GLY A 64 0.63 -0.32 -8.05
N ILE A 65 0.00 -0.38 -6.88
CA ILE A 65 -1.09 -1.31 -6.59
C ILE A 65 -2.29 -1.04 -7.51
N VAL A 66 -2.71 0.21 -7.64
CA VAL A 66 -3.82 0.57 -8.53
C VAL A 66 -3.51 0.21 -9.99
N GLU A 67 -2.29 0.48 -10.43
CA GLU A 67 -1.84 0.14 -11.79
C GLU A 67 -1.73 -1.38 -11.99
N LEU A 68 -1.25 -2.12 -10.98
CA LEU A 68 -1.19 -3.58 -11.03
C LEU A 68 -2.58 -4.20 -11.21
N LEU A 69 -3.57 -3.73 -10.43
CA LEU A 69 -4.95 -4.19 -10.55
C LEU A 69 -5.51 -3.90 -11.95
N ARG A 70 -5.28 -2.70 -12.48
CA ARG A 70 -5.74 -2.32 -13.83
C ARG A 70 -5.11 -3.16 -14.92
N ARG A 71 -3.80 -3.40 -14.88
CA ARG A 71 -3.08 -4.21 -15.89
C ARG A 71 -3.48 -5.68 -15.90
N ASN A 72 -4.02 -6.16 -14.80
CA ASN A 72 -4.53 -7.52 -14.69
C ASN A 72 -6.06 -7.61 -14.83
N ASP A 73 -6.70 -6.55 -15.37
CA ASP A 73 -8.14 -6.50 -15.60
C ASP A 73 -8.99 -6.77 -14.34
N VAL A 74 -8.45 -6.46 -13.16
CA VAL A 74 -9.21 -6.56 -11.91
C VAL A 74 -10.12 -5.35 -11.78
N PRO A 75 -11.44 -5.52 -11.80
CA PRO A 75 -12.39 -4.41 -11.71
C PRO A 75 -12.31 -3.78 -10.30
N ILE A 76 -12.14 -2.44 -10.25
CA ILE A 76 -12.04 -1.69 -8.98
C ILE A 76 -13.35 -0.94 -8.69
N ALA A 77 -13.96 -0.33 -9.70
CA ALA A 77 -15.17 0.49 -9.54
C ALA A 77 -16.32 -0.32 -8.96
N GLY A 78 -16.95 0.21 -7.91
CA GLY A 78 -18.03 -0.43 -7.18
C GLY A 78 -17.60 -1.61 -6.30
N LYS A 79 -16.30 -1.91 -6.20
CA LYS A 79 -15.81 -3.04 -5.40
C LYS A 79 -15.53 -2.66 -3.96
N HIS A 80 -15.65 -3.62 -3.08
CA HIS A 80 -15.26 -3.51 -1.69
C HIS A 80 -13.78 -3.92 -1.55
N VAL A 81 -12.95 -2.97 -1.13
CA VAL A 81 -11.52 -3.18 -0.92
C VAL A 81 -11.22 -3.15 0.57
N THR A 82 -10.63 -4.20 1.10
CA THR A 82 -10.10 -4.22 2.46
C THR A 82 -8.59 -4.08 2.42
N VAL A 83 -8.08 -3.00 3.02
CA VAL A 83 -6.66 -2.75 3.19
C VAL A 83 -6.28 -3.06 4.64
N ILE A 84 -5.41 -4.06 4.82
CA ILE A 84 -4.88 -4.43 6.13
C ILE A 84 -3.62 -3.60 6.35
N GLY A 85 -3.72 -2.63 7.25
CA GLY A 85 -2.70 -1.64 7.53
C GLY A 85 -3.18 -0.21 7.26
N ARG A 86 -2.71 0.73 8.07
CA ARG A 86 -3.03 2.17 7.97
C ARG A 86 -1.76 3.04 8.01
N GLY A 87 -0.64 2.48 7.54
CA GLY A 87 0.64 3.17 7.48
C GLY A 87 0.62 4.34 6.48
N LEU A 88 1.58 5.25 6.67
CA LEU A 88 1.77 6.42 5.83
C LEU A 88 2.13 6.05 4.40
N THR A 89 2.96 5.03 4.22
CA THR A 89 3.52 4.63 2.93
C THR A 89 2.53 3.88 2.05
N VAL A 90 1.58 3.14 2.61
CA VAL A 90 0.65 2.30 1.85
C VAL A 90 -0.80 2.54 2.24
N GLY A 91 -1.22 2.18 3.44
CA GLY A 91 -2.64 2.04 3.76
C GLY A 91 -3.46 3.32 3.60
N ARG A 92 -3.00 4.44 4.17
CA ARG A 92 -3.72 5.73 4.10
C ARG A 92 -3.78 6.27 2.66
N PRO A 93 -2.65 6.42 1.95
CA PRO A 93 -2.70 6.96 0.60
C PRO A 93 -3.41 6.04 -0.39
N LEU A 94 -3.35 4.72 -0.22
CA LEU A 94 -4.11 3.79 -1.04
C LEU A 94 -5.62 3.98 -0.86
N GLY A 95 -6.09 4.18 0.37
CA GLY A 95 -7.50 4.49 0.64
C GLY A 95 -7.95 5.77 -0.08
N LEU A 96 -7.11 6.81 -0.09
CA LEU A 96 -7.38 8.05 -0.82
C LEU A 96 -7.45 7.81 -2.33
N LEU A 97 -6.51 7.06 -2.91
CA LEU A 97 -6.48 6.76 -4.34
C LEU A 97 -7.70 5.96 -4.80
N LEU A 98 -8.06 4.92 -4.05
CA LEU A 98 -9.14 4.00 -4.42
C LEU A 98 -10.54 4.64 -4.32
N THR A 99 -10.72 5.60 -3.41
CA THR A 99 -12.03 6.28 -3.21
C THR A 99 -12.25 7.47 -4.13
N ARG A 100 -11.31 7.82 -4.99
CA ARG A 100 -11.44 8.93 -5.95
C ARG A 100 -12.51 8.65 -6.99
N LYS A 101 -13.19 9.71 -7.47
CA LYS A 101 -14.09 9.62 -8.62
C LYS A 101 -13.34 9.13 -9.86
N GLY A 102 -13.90 8.12 -10.51
CA GLY A 102 -13.28 7.42 -11.64
C GLY A 102 -12.45 6.20 -11.24
N VAL A 103 -12.21 5.98 -9.92
CA VAL A 103 -11.71 4.70 -9.37
C VAL A 103 -12.85 4.01 -8.63
N ASP A 104 -13.58 4.76 -7.80
CA ASP A 104 -14.91 4.46 -7.25
C ASP A 104 -15.00 3.16 -6.42
N ALA A 105 -13.97 2.82 -5.66
CA ALA A 105 -14.04 1.71 -4.71
C ALA A 105 -14.65 2.14 -3.37
N THR A 106 -15.23 1.18 -2.65
CA THR A 106 -15.52 1.31 -1.22
C THR A 106 -14.37 0.70 -0.43
N VAL A 107 -13.75 1.45 0.47
CA VAL A 107 -12.52 1.02 1.16
C VAL A 107 -12.72 0.89 2.66
N THR A 108 -12.32 -0.25 3.21
CA THR A 108 -12.16 -0.47 4.65
C THR A 108 -10.67 -0.51 4.99
N LEU A 109 -10.21 0.40 5.84
CA LEU A 109 -8.86 0.34 6.41
C LEU A 109 -8.91 -0.38 7.76
N THR A 110 -8.19 -1.50 7.88
CA THR A 110 -8.09 -2.25 9.13
C THR A 110 -6.73 -2.05 9.80
N HIS A 111 -6.65 -2.33 11.09
CA HIS A 111 -5.45 -2.17 11.88
C HIS A 111 -5.49 -3.07 13.12
N SER A 112 -4.42 -3.09 13.92
CA SER A 112 -4.27 -3.95 15.10
C SER A 112 -5.35 -3.80 16.19
N ARG A 113 -6.19 -2.77 16.12
CA ARG A 113 -7.34 -2.55 17.02
C ARG A 113 -8.68 -2.86 16.36
N THR A 114 -8.69 -3.31 15.10
CA THR A 114 -9.92 -3.78 14.43
C THR A 114 -10.36 -5.09 15.10
N PRO A 115 -11.58 -5.19 15.63
CA PRO A 115 -12.01 -6.34 16.42
C PRO A 115 -11.96 -7.67 15.66
N ASP A 116 -12.36 -7.68 14.39
CA ASP A 116 -12.37 -8.86 13.53
C ASP A 116 -11.92 -8.50 12.12
N ILE A 117 -10.61 -8.57 11.90
CA ILE A 117 -10.00 -8.32 10.58
C ILE A 117 -10.48 -9.37 9.57
N ALA A 118 -10.64 -10.62 10.00
CA ALA A 118 -11.06 -11.72 9.14
C ALA A 118 -12.47 -11.48 8.56
N ALA A 119 -13.39 -10.95 9.37
CA ALA A 119 -14.73 -10.61 8.91
C ALA A 119 -14.70 -9.50 7.83
N GLU A 120 -13.84 -8.48 8.00
CA GLU A 120 -13.68 -7.44 6.99
C GLU A 120 -13.05 -7.97 5.70
N VAL A 121 -12.10 -8.89 5.82
CA VAL A 121 -11.46 -9.54 4.66
C VAL A 121 -12.46 -10.43 3.91
N ARG A 122 -13.30 -11.20 4.60
CA ARG A 122 -14.32 -12.07 3.96
C ARG A 122 -15.33 -11.31 3.11
N ARG A 123 -15.57 -10.04 3.41
CA ARG A 123 -16.48 -9.18 2.66
C ARG A 123 -15.86 -8.56 1.42
N ALA A 124 -14.54 -8.59 1.31
CA ALA A 124 -13.80 -7.88 0.29
C ALA A 124 -13.83 -8.60 -1.08
N ASP A 125 -13.92 -7.80 -2.14
CA ASP A 125 -13.63 -8.21 -3.51
C ASP A 125 -12.13 -8.16 -3.80
N ILE A 126 -11.45 -7.21 -3.12
CA ILE A 126 -10.00 -6.98 -3.24
C ILE A 126 -9.43 -6.85 -1.82
N VAL A 127 -8.35 -7.56 -1.54
CA VAL A 127 -7.63 -7.50 -0.27
C VAL A 127 -6.21 -7.01 -0.53
N VAL A 128 -5.76 -6.04 0.24
CA VAL A 128 -4.37 -5.56 0.20
C VAL A 128 -3.76 -5.73 1.59
N ALA A 129 -2.74 -6.56 1.71
CA ALA A 129 -2.05 -6.83 2.97
C ALA A 129 -0.73 -6.03 3.03
N ALA A 130 -0.61 -5.12 4.01
CA ALA A 130 0.52 -4.20 4.14
C ALA A 130 0.84 -3.88 5.61
N VAL A 131 1.15 -4.92 6.40
CA VAL A 131 1.43 -4.80 7.85
C VAL A 131 2.78 -5.38 8.28
N GLY A 132 3.46 -6.14 7.41
CA GLY A 132 4.72 -6.77 7.73
C GLY A 132 4.60 -7.90 8.77
N VAL A 133 3.47 -8.62 8.77
CA VAL A 133 3.24 -9.77 9.67
C VAL A 133 3.11 -11.04 8.81
N PRO A 134 4.12 -11.90 8.81
CA PRO A 134 4.15 -13.07 7.95
C PRO A 134 2.92 -13.96 8.09
N HIS A 135 2.30 -14.31 6.96
CA HIS A 135 1.17 -15.25 6.87
C HIS A 135 -0.04 -14.87 7.73
N LEU A 136 -0.25 -13.57 7.99
CA LEU A 136 -1.41 -13.09 8.75
C LEU A 136 -2.71 -13.43 8.03
N VAL A 137 -2.78 -13.21 6.72
CA VAL A 137 -3.98 -13.43 5.92
C VAL A 137 -4.08 -14.90 5.54
N LYS A 138 -5.16 -15.56 5.99
CA LYS A 138 -5.40 -16.99 5.79
C LYS A 138 -6.38 -17.25 4.64
N ALA A 139 -6.29 -18.43 4.05
CA ALA A 139 -7.15 -18.85 2.94
C ALA A 139 -8.66 -18.80 3.31
N ASP A 140 -9.01 -19.16 4.53
CA ASP A 140 -10.39 -19.14 5.05
C ASP A 140 -10.95 -17.73 5.30
N TRP A 141 -10.10 -16.69 5.20
CA TRP A 141 -10.53 -15.30 5.21
C TRP A 141 -10.90 -14.79 3.82
N ILE A 142 -10.38 -15.42 2.77
CA ILE A 142 -10.53 -14.94 1.39
C ILE A 142 -11.83 -15.46 0.79
N ARG A 143 -12.61 -14.54 0.26
CA ARG A 143 -13.77 -14.89 -0.57
C ARG A 143 -13.28 -15.54 -1.87
N PRO A 144 -13.82 -16.70 -2.28
CA PRO A 144 -13.42 -17.34 -3.52
C PRO A 144 -13.45 -16.38 -4.72
N GLY A 145 -12.38 -16.31 -5.46
CA GLY A 145 -12.24 -15.43 -6.62
C GLY A 145 -11.89 -13.98 -6.31
N ALA A 146 -11.70 -13.58 -5.05
CA ALA A 146 -11.22 -12.25 -4.70
C ALA A 146 -9.78 -12.01 -5.21
N ALA A 147 -9.46 -10.76 -5.51
CA ALA A 147 -8.08 -10.37 -5.78
C ALA A 147 -7.34 -10.10 -4.46
N VAL A 148 -6.10 -10.59 -4.38
CA VAL A 148 -5.26 -10.40 -3.19
C VAL A 148 -3.93 -9.79 -3.62
N VAL A 149 -3.53 -8.70 -2.97
CA VAL A 149 -2.23 -8.04 -3.18
C VAL A 149 -1.43 -8.12 -1.89
N ASP A 150 -0.35 -8.88 -1.92
CA ASP A 150 0.60 -9.00 -0.81
C ASP A 150 1.71 -7.96 -0.96
N VAL A 151 1.71 -6.97 -0.08
CA VAL A 151 2.70 -5.87 -0.06
C VAL A 151 3.74 -6.10 1.02
N GLY A 152 3.41 -6.89 2.03
CA GLY A 152 4.28 -7.16 3.15
C GLY A 152 5.54 -7.92 2.74
N VAL A 153 6.70 -7.46 3.23
CA VAL A 153 7.98 -8.15 3.04
C VAL A 153 8.70 -8.21 4.38
N THR A 154 8.78 -9.41 4.94
CA THR A 154 9.44 -9.64 6.24
C THR A 154 10.55 -10.67 6.09
N ARG A 155 11.73 -10.36 6.66
CA ARG A 155 12.82 -11.32 6.73
C ARG A 155 12.52 -12.34 7.86
N VAL A 156 12.30 -13.58 7.48
CA VAL A 156 11.97 -14.69 8.40
C VAL A 156 13.15 -15.62 8.69
N GLY A 157 14.33 -15.32 8.12
CA GLY A 157 15.52 -16.14 8.34
C GLY A 157 16.57 -15.95 7.24
N THR A 158 17.38 -16.97 7.07
CA THR A 158 18.41 -17.02 6.05
C THR A 158 18.33 -18.39 5.33
N THR A 159 18.49 -18.39 4.02
CA THR A 159 18.54 -19.62 3.21
C THR A 159 19.86 -20.34 3.42
N GLU A 160 19.94 -21.61 2.99
CA GLU A 160 21.19 -22.39 3.01
C GLU A 160 22.32 -21.71 2.23
N SER A 161 21.97 -20.91 1.20
CA SER A 161 22.92 -20.12 0.40
C SER A 161 23.33 -18.78 1.05
N GLY A 162 22.90 -18.49 2.29
CA GLY A 162 23.22 -17.26 3.01
C GLY A 162 22.39 -16.04 2.62
N LYS A 163 21.40 -16.18 1.72
CA LYS A 163 20.51 -15.08 1.32
C LYS A 163 19.36 -14.89 2.35
N ALA A 164 18.82 -13.68 2.43
CA ALA A 164 17.64 -13.41 3.24
C ALA A 164 16.46 -14.29 2.78
N LYS A 165 15.83 -15.01 3.70
CA LYS A 165 14.55 -15.68 3.47
C LYS A 165 13.45 -14.67 3.78
N LEU A 166 12.66 -14.33 2.76
CA LEU A 166 11.57 -13.36 2.86
C LEU A 166 10.22 -14.09 2.91
N SER A 167 9.26 -13.45 3.56
CA SER A 167 7.87 -13.89 3.60
C SER A 167 6.96 -12.68 3.44
N GLY A 168 5.84 -12.86 2.73
CA GLY A 168 4.75 -11.90 2.67
C GLY A 168 3.81 -12.00 3.87
N ASP A 169 2.82 -11.12 3.88
CA ASP A 169 1.74 -11.09 4.89
C ASP A 169 0.66 -12.15 4.59
N VAL A 170 0.64 -12.68 3.37
CA VAL A 170 -0.37 -13.62 2.89
C VAL A 170 0.13 -15.06 3.00
N ASP A 171 -0.70 -15.95 3.54
CA ASP A 171 -0.41 -17.38 3.63
C ASP A 171 -0.41 -18.00 2.21
N PRO A 172 0.58 -18.85 1.86
CA PRO A 172 0.64 -19.47 0.53
C PRO A 172 -0.64 -20.22 0.09
N GLY A 173 -1.41 -20.77 1.03
CA GLY A 173 -2.68 -21.44 0.73
C GLY A 173 -3.75 -20.52 0.15
N VAL A 174 -3.58 -19.20 0.23
CA VAL A 174 -4.48 -18.23 -0.39
C VAL A 174 -4.48 -18.36 -1.91
N ALA A 175 -3.40 -18.77 -2.53
CA ALA A 175 -3.31 -18.97 -3.97
C ALA A 175 -4.33 -19.98 -4.54
N GLU A 176 -4.83 -20.90 -3.70
CA GLU A 176 -5.83 -21.90 -4.10
C GLU A 176 -7.27 -21.34 -4.12
N VAL A 177 -7.49 -20.16 -3.48
CA VAL A 177 -8.83 -19.58 -3.29
C VAL A 177 -8.97 -18.26 -4.03
N ALA A 178 -7.91 -17.47 -4.09
CA ALA A 178 -7.88 -16.17 -4.76
C ALA A 178 -8.05 -16.32 -6.28
N GLY A 179 -8.71 -15.34 -6.89
CA GLY A 179 -8.74 -15.22 -8.35
C GLY A 179 -7.45 -14.61 -8.92
N TRP A 180 -6.80 -13.75 -8.13
CA TRP A 180 -5.50 -13.13 -8.39
C TRP A 180 -4.71 -13.03 -7.08
N LEU A 181 -3.40 -13.34 -7.18
CA LEU A 181 -2.46 -13.21 -6.08
C LEU A 181 -1.09 -12.76 -6.61
#